data_8294b81501e4456eab9e47f13c2399bf
#
_entry.id   8294b81501e4456eab9e47f13c2399bf
#
_cell.length_a   1.000
_cell.length_b   1.000
_cell.length_c   1.000
_cell.angle_alpha   90.00
_cell.angle_beta   90.00
_cell.angle_gamma   90.00
#
_symmetry.space_group_name_H-M   'P 1'
#
loop_
_entity.id
_entity.type
_entity.pdbx_description
1 polymer ?
#
loop_
_entity_poly.entity_id
_entity_poly.type
_entity_poly.pdbx_seq_one_letter_code
_entity_poly.pdbx_strand_id
1 'polypeptide(L)'
;PNFYDSIKTAINKSGINPEDIIGFGFSSQGSVIGMLDENGELLRPWVGWQDLRGEGEGIEYLTSRIPRSEIYKQTGDPVGTTFSNAKLAWLKLHEPENWEKTALFSTMQDYFLKQFGADDYYTDYSSASREGMMDVDNECWSKEMHDILGIDLSKRAKIVKEPGKVVGHIGKEVSEKSGLPVGTPICMGAHDQNCCTFGAGAVDDGTAVLVMGTFGSCFVVSDKSIRDPKERLVVKGNH
;
A
#
# COMPACT_ATOMS: atom_id res chain seq x y z
N PRO A 1 7.59 -2.96 22.03
CA PRO A 1 7.11 -4.22 21.47
C PRO A 1 7.20 -4.14 19.95
N ASN A 2 7.74 -5.17 19.34
CA ASN A 2 7.76 -5.32 17.90
C ASN A 2 6.50 -6.07 17.43
N PHE A 3 6.29 -6.26 16.13
CA PHE A 3 5.14 -6.98 15.60
C PHE A 3 5.01 -8.40 16.16
N TYR A 4 6.11 -9.13 16.25
CA TYR A 4 6.11 -10.50 16.77
C TYR A 4 5.63 -10.59 18.21
N ASP A 5 6.09 -9.68 19.07
CA ASP A 5 5.65 -9.61 20.49
C ASP A 5 4.16 -9.29 20.60
N SER A 6 3.66 -8.43 19.71
CA SER A 6 2.23 -8.07 19.68
C SER A 6 1.36 -9.27 19.30
N ILE A 7 1.76 -10.03 18.26
CA ILE A 7 1.06 -11.24 17.84
C ILE A 7 1.09 -12.29 18.94
N LYS A 8 2.26 -12.57 19.49
CA LYS A 8 2.43 -13.54 20.58
C LYS A 8 1.58 -13.18 21.82
N THR A 9 1.54 -11.88 22.13
CA THR A 9 0.71 -11.38 23.24
C THR A 9 -0.78 -11.56 22.94
N ALA A 10 -1.21 -11.30 21.71
CA ALA A 10 -2.60 -11.47 21.31
C ALA A 10 -3.03 -12.94 21.37
N ILE A 11 -2.22 -13.85 20.84
CA ILE A 11 -2.47 -15.31 20.91
C ILE A 11 -2.57 -15.75 22.37
N ASN A 12 -1.61 -15.39 23.22
CA ASN A 12 -1.61 -15.77 24.62
C ASN A 12 -2.81 -15.23 25.40
N LYS A 13 -3.24 -14.00 25.10
CA LYS A 13 -4.40 -13.38 25.79
C LYS A 13 -5.75 -13.90 25.28
N SER A 14 -5.84 -14.37 24.06
CA SER A 14 -7.08 -14.86 23.49
C SER A 14 -7.52 -16.21 24.09
N GLY A 15 -6.58 -17.01 24.59
CA GLY A 15 -6.84 -18.35 25.09
C GLY A 15 -7.17 -19.37 24.00
N ILE A 16 -7.05 -19.00 22.70
CA ILE A 16 -7.23 -19.93 21.60
C ILE A 16 -6.06 -20.91 21.51
N ASN A 17 -6.32 -22.10 20.97
CA ASN A 17 -5.23 -22.98 20.55
C ASN A 17 -4.58 -22.37 19.30
N PRO A 18 -3.26 -22.11 19.27
CA PRO A 18 -2.59 -21.55 18.09
C PRO A 18 -2.82 -22.37 16.81
N GLU A 19 -2.99 -23.70 16.92
CA GLU A 19 -3.27 -24.57 15.77
C GLU A 19 -4.63 -24.31 15.12
N ASP A 20 -5.53 -23.58 15.78
CA ASP A 20 -6.82 -23.16 15.22
C ASP A 20 -6.72 -21.89 14.37
N ILE A 21 -5.51 -21.29 14.24
CA ILE A 21 -5.26 -20.11 13.40
C ILE A 21 -5.16 -20.57 11.95
N ILE A 22 -6.19 -20.26 11.16
CA ILE A 22 -6.31 -20.69 9.76
C ILE A 22 -5.64 -19.79 8.74
N GLY A 23 -5.24 -18.59 9.12
CA GLY A 23 -4.59 -17.62 8.22
C GLY A 23 -4.12 -16.37 8.94
N PHE A 24 -3.23 -15.64 8.27
CA PHE A 24 -2.64 -14.41 8.75
C PHE A 24 -2.57 -13.38 7.61
N GLY A 25 -2.86 -12.13 7.88
CA GLY A 25 -2.78 -11.05 6.92
C GLY A 25 -2.56 -9.69 7.57
N PHE A 26 -2.19 -8.70 6.78
CA PHE A 26 -1.97 -7.34 7.24
C PHE A 26 -3.08 -6.39 6.77
N SER A 27 -3.61 -5.60 7.70
CA SER A 27 -4.28 -4.34 7.43
C SER A 27 -3.28 -3.23 7.68
N SER A 28 -2.93 -2.45 6.68
CA SER A 28 -1.85 -1.46 6.79
C SER A 28 -2.24 -0.08 6.27
N GLN A 29 -1.60 0.95 6.83
CA GLN A 29 -1.73 2.30 6.29
C GLN A 29 -1.17 2.39 4.88
N GLY A 30 -1.78 3.22 4.04
CA GLY A 30 -1.33 3.47 2.68
C GLY A 30 -0.49 4.74 2.54
N SER A 31 0.00 4.97 1.32
CA SER A 31 0.84 6.11 0.93
C SER A 31 2.14 6.21 1.76
N VAL A 32 2.74 5.07 2.06
CA VAL A 32 4.00 4.96 2.79
C VAL A 32 5.06 4.39 1.85
N ILE A 33 6.20 5.06 1.76
CA ILE A 33 7.30 4.69 0.85
C ILE A 33 8.46 4.13 1.63
N GLY A 34 8.90 2.91 1.27
CA GLY A 34 10.17 2.33 1.62
C GLY A 34 11.06 2.24 0.37
N MET A 35 12.34 2.52 0.52
CA MET A 35 13.35 2.32 -0.50
C MET A 35 14.25 1.19 -0.02
N LEU A 36 14.15 0.03 -0.67
CA LEU A 36 14.89 -1.18 -0.28
C LEU A 36 16.07 -1.41 -1.24
N ASP A 37 17.18 -1.88 -0.69
CA ASP A 37 18.31 -2.35 -1.46
C ASP A 37 18.10 -3.77 -2.00
N GLU A 38 19.13 -4.35 -2.64
CA GLU A 38 19.10 -5.70 -3.20
C GLU A 38 18.92 -6.80 -2.13
N ASN A 39 19.23 -6.51 -0.86
CA ASN A 39 19.07 -7.41 0.26
C ASN A 39 17.70 -7.28 0.93
N GLY A 40 16.87 -6.34 0.50
CA GLY A 40 15.57 -6.00 1.11
C GLY A 40 15.69 -5.15 2.37
N GLU A 41 16.84 -4.50 2.58
CA GLU A 41 17.08 -3.60 3.71
C GLU A 41 16.72 -2.17 3.36
N LEU A 42 16.19 -1.44 4.33
CA LEU A 42 15.81 -0.04 4.15
C LEU A 42 17.03 0.87 3.98
N LEU A 43 17.16 1.53 2.84
CA LEU A 43 18.19 2.54 2.58
C LEU A 43 17.99 3.84 3.39
N ARG A 44 16.80 4.05 3.89
CA ARG A 44 16.40 5.22 4.67
C ARG A 44 15.13 4.94 5.50
N PRO A 45 14.81 5.77 6.52
CA PRO A 45 13.53 5.68 7.22
C PRO A 45 12.33 5.84 6.27
N TRP A 46 11.21 5.18 6.60
CA TRP A 46 9.95 5.28 5.85
C TRP A 46 9.48 6.73 5.67
N VAL A 47 8.86 7.02 4.53
CA VAL A 47 8.15 8.29 4.29
C VAL A 47 6.66 8.03 4.39
N GLY A 48 6.04 8.55 5.44
CA GLY A 48 4.63 8.35 5.74
C GLY A 48 3.68 9.24 4.94
N TRP A 49 2.39 8.97 5.05
CA TRP A 49 1.35 9.75 4.37
C TRP A 49 1.24 11.20 4.90
N GLN A 50 1.62 11.45 6.15
CA GLN A 50 1.63 12.79 6.77
C GLN A 50 2.85 13.64 6.38
N ASP A 51 3.83 13.04 5.71
CA ASP A 51 5.05 13.74 5.31
C ASP A 51 4.77 14.68 4.13
N LEU A 52 5.06 15.95 4.31
CA LEU A 52 4.77 17.02 3.35
C LEU A 52 5.94 17.33 2.41
N ARG A 53 7.05 16.56 2.45
CA ARG A 53 8.24 16.83 1.62
C ARG A 53 7.98 16.95 0.13
N GLY A 54 6.94 16.31 -0.39
CA GLY A 54 6.54 16.41 -1.79
C GLY A 54 5.88 17.75 -2.17
N GLU A 55 5.54 18.61 -1.20
CA GLU A 55 4.96 19.92 -1.47
C GLU A 55 5.99 20.83 -2.18
N GLY A 56 5.52 21.64 -3.12
CA GLY A 56 6.41 22.44 -3.95
C GLY A 56 7.12 21.60 -5.02
N GLU A 57 8.40 21.35 -4.85
CA GLU A 57 9.27 20.75 -5.88
C GLU A 57 8.81 19.37 -6.37
N GLY A 58 8.30 18.52 -5.49
CA GLY A 58 7.80 17.21 -5.91
C GLY A 58 6.56 17.30 -6.78
N ILE A 59 5.62 18.17 -6.40
CA ILE A 59 4.42 18.45 -7.21
C ILE A 59 4.81 19.12 -8.52
N GLU A 60 5.69 20.11 -8.48
CA GLU A 60 6.18 20.83 -9.66
C GLU A 60 6.89 19.89 -10.64
N TYR A 61 7.73 19.00 -10.12
CA TYR A 61 8.39 17.98 -10.94
C TYR A 61 7.40 17.16 -11.77
N LEU A 62 6.29 16.72 -11.16
CA LEU A 62 5.25 15.96 -11.85
C LEU A 62 4.48 16.85 -12.84
N THR A 63 3.97 18.00 -12.36
CA THR A 63 3.05 18.83 -13.14
C THR A 63 3.72 19.59 -14.29
N SER A 64 5.03 19.71 -14.29
CA SER A 64 5.81 20.21 -15.43
C SER A 64 5.99 19.18 -16.56
N ARG A 65 5.68 17.89 -16.29
CA ARG A 65 5.85 16.78 -17.25
C ARG A 65 4.52 16.19 -17.73
N ILE A 66 3.49 16.28 -16.91
CA ILE A 66 2.15 15.77 -17.20
C ILE A 66 1.09 16.69 -16.57
N PRO A 67 0.00 17.04 -17.27
CA PRO A 67 -1.08 17.83 -16.69
C PRO A 67 -1.70 17.18 -15.45
N ARG A 68 -2.07 17.98 -14.44
CA ARG A 68 -2.73 17.49 -13.21
C ARG A 68 -3.95 16.63 -13.50
N SER A 69 -4.77 17.08 -14.46
CA SER A 69 -5.97 16.36 -14.89
C SER A 69 -5.68 14.98 -15.46
N GLU A 70 -4.54 14.79 -16.16
CA GLU A 70 -4.15 13.48 -16.68
C GLU A 70 -3.64 12.57 -15.56
N ILE A 71 -2.89 13.11 -14.56
CA ILE A 71 -2.54 12.36 -13.35
C ILE A 71 -3.81 11.86 -12.67
N TYR A 72 -4.77 12.76 -12.40
CA TYR A 72 -6.03 12.41 -11.76
C TYR A 72 -6.85 11.40 -12.56
N LYS A 73 -6.96 11.60 -13.87
CA LYS A 73 -7.68 10.70 -14.77
C LYS A 73 -7.13 9.28 -14.68
N GLN A 74 -5.81 9.13 -14.66
CA GLN A 74 -5.15 7.84 -14.66
C GLN A 74 -5.14 7.19 -13.27
N THR A 75 -4.76 7.96 -12.25
CA THR A 75 -4.54 7.41 -10.90
C THR A 75 -5.75 7.47 -9.98
N GLY A 76 -6.76 8.28 -10.33
CA GLY A 76 -7.88 8.57 -9.44
C GLY A 76 -7.52 9.46 -8.23
N ASP A 77 -6.28 9.92 -8.16
CA ASP A 77 -5.77 10.72 -7.04
C ASP A 77 -5.53 12.16 -7.46
N PRO A 78 -6.09 13.14 -6.74
CA PRO A 78 -5.70 14.55 -6.90
C PRO A 78 -4.21 14.72 -6.62
N VAL A 79 -3.56 15.58 -7.37
CA VAL A 79 -2.12 15.84 -7.14
C VAL A 79 -1.93 16.55 -5.80
N GLY A 80 -1.21 15.88 -4.90
CA GLY A 80 -0.95 16.39 -3.55
C GLY A 80 0.02 15.52 -2.78
N THR A 81 0.36 15.94 -1.56
CA THR A 81 1.36 15.26 -0.72
C THR A 81 0.80 14.07 0.07
N THR A 82 -0.50 13.84 0.06
CA THR A 82 -1.09 12.67 0.70
C THR A 82 -0.64 11.37 0.03
N PHE A 83 -0.43 11.41 -1.30
CA PHE A 83 -0.05 10.26 -2.10
C PHE A 83 1.47 10.16 -2.26
N SER A 84 1.94 9.01 -2.72
CA SER A 84 3.37 8.72 -2.81
C SER A 84 4.06 9.43 -3.98
N ASN A 85 3.37 9.70 -5.08
CA ASN A 85 3.96 10.21 -6.32
C ASN A 85 4.77 11.50 -6.15
N ALA A 86 4.23 12.52 -5.47
CA ALA A 86 4.95 13.78 -5.24
C ALA A 86 6.15 13.59 -4.28
N LYS A 87 6.03 12.70 -3.30
CA LYS A 87 7.13 12.35 -2.38
C LYS A 87 8.22 11.56 -3.09
N LEU A 88 7.86 10.64 -4.01
CA LEU A 88 8.83 9.94 -4.86
C LEU A 88 9.59 10.91 -5.75
N ALA A 89 8.91 11.90 -6.34
CA ALA A 89 9.56 12.95 -7.12
C ALA A 89 10.56 13.73 -6.28
N TRP A 90 10.20 14.11 -5.05
CA TRP A 90 11.10 14.79 -4.13
C TRP A 90 12.31 13.93 -3.76
N LEU A 91 12.08 12.63 -3.44
CA LEU A 91 13.16 11.69 -3.11
C LEU A 91 14.15 11.54 -4.27
N LYS A 92 13.66 11.49 -5.50
CA LYS A 92 14.50 11.45 -6.70
C LYS A 92 15.41 12.68 -6.80
N LEU A 93 14.90 13.87 -6.47
CA LEU A 93 15.64 15.12 -6.56
C LEU A 93 16.66 15.29 -5.43
N HIS A 94 16.31 14.90 -4.21
CA HIS A 94 17.07 15.23 -3.00
C HIS A 94 17.85 14.06 -2.40
N GLU A 95 17.55 12.84 -2.80
CA GLU A 95 18.25 11.64 -2.32
C GLU A 95 18.74 10.75 -3.49
N PRO A 96 19.50 11.31 -4.46
CA PRO A 96 19.88 10.59 -5.68
C PRO A 96 20.70 9.32 -5.40
N GLU A 97 21.54 9.31 -4.37
CA GLU A 97 22.31 8.11 -4.02
C GLU A 97 21.42 6.95 -3.53
N ASN A 98 20.42 7.24 -2.69
CA ASN A 98 19.45 6.26 -2.26
C ASN A 98 18.55 5.82 -3.42
N TRP A 99 18.16 6.77 -4.28
CA TRP A 99 17.36 6.51 -5.48
C TRP A 99 18.02 5.48 -6.40
N GLU A 100 19.29 5.67 -6.72
CA GLU A 100 20.06 4.78 -7.61
C GLU A 100 20.26 3.38 -6.99
N LYS A 101 20.49 3.31 -5.67
CA LYS A 101 20.64 2.05 -4.95
C LYS A 101 19.35 1.31 -4.72
N THR A 102 18.18 1.94 -4.96
CA THR A 102 16.89 1.32 -4.71
C THR A 102 16.65 0.17 -5.68
N ALA A 103 16.56 -1.03 -5.16
CA ALA A 103 16.15 -2.23 -5.88
C ALA A 103 14.63 -2.39 -5.88
N LEU A 104 13.93 -1.94 -4.81
CA LEU A 104 12.48 -2.00 -4.71
C LEU A 104 11.92 -0.76 -4.01
N PHE A 105 10.93 -0.11 -4.64
CA PHE A 105 10.06 0.89 -4.01
C PHE A 105 8.87 0.16 -3.39
N SER A 106 8.87 0.06 -2.09
CA SER A 106 7.98 -0.80 -1.29
C SER A 106 6.96 0.03 -0.50
N THR A 107 5.85 -0.60 -0.17
CA THR A 107 4.91 -0.13 0.86
C THR A 107 5.13 -0.90 2.17
N MET A 108 4.47 -0.48 3.24
CA MET A 108 4.53 -1.25 4.48
C MET A 108 3.94 -2.66 4.33
N GLN A 109 2.88 -2.80 3.54
CA GLN A 109 2.20 -4.08 3.37
C GLN A 109 3.12 -5.12 2.71
N ASP A 110 3.65 -4.81 1.53
CA ASP A 110 4.50 -5.73 0.78
C ASP A 110 5.79 -6.07 1.52
N TYR A 111 6.39 -5.09 2.22
CA TYR A 111 7.54 -5.30 3.07
C TYR A 111 7.25 -6.32 4.18
N PHE A 112 6.18 -6.08 4.97
CA PHE A 112 5.87 -6.98 6.08
C PHE A 112 5.39 -8.35 5.63
N LEU A 113 4.61 -8.45 4.56
CA LEU A 113 4.26 -9.75 3.97
C LEU A 113 5.53 -10.56 3.66
N LYS A 114 6.53 -9.91 3.04
CA LYS A 114 7.81 -10.55 2.73
C LYS A 114 8.57 -10.97 3.98
N GLN A 115 8.65 -10.10 5.00
CA GLN A 115 9.30 -10.40 6.28
C GLN A 115 8.65 -11.56 7.04
N PHE A 116 7.35 -11.79 6.83
CA PHE A 116 6.62 -12.89 7.46
C PHE A 116 6.64 -14.19 6.66
N GLY A 117 7.10 -14.18 5.42
CA GLY A 117 7.32 -15.40 4.64
C GLY A 117 6.53 -15.47 3.33
N ALA A 118 6.05 -14.33 2.80
CA ALA A 118 5.59 -14.29 1.43
C ALA A 118 6.75 -14.65 0.48
N ASP A 119 6.45 -15.36 -0.60
CA ASP A 119 7.47 -15.84 -1.54
C ASP A 119 8.07 -14.71 -2.40
N ASP A 120 7.33 -13.61 -2.59
CA ASP A 120 7.77 -12.39 -3.27
C ASP A 120 7.18 -11.15 -2.58
N TYR A 121 7.47 -9.94 -3.11
CA TYR A 121 6.83 -8.70 -2.71
C TYR A 121 5.49 -8.55 -3.41
N TYR A 122 4.42 -8.55 -2.63
CA TYR A 122 3.04 -8.44 -3.12
C TYR A 122 2.33 -7.26 -2.49
N THR A 123 1.59 -6.53 -3.29
CA THR A 123 0.67 -5.48 -2.83
C THR A 123 -0.74 -5.78 -3.35
N ASP A 124 -1.75 -5.33 -2.64
CA ASP A 124 -3.12 -5.42 -3.10
C ASP A 124 -3.53 -4.18 -3.90
N TYR A 125 -4.69 -4.29 -4.56
CA TYR A 125 -5.24 -3.23 -5.38
C TYR A 125 -5.52 -1.95 -4.58
N SER A 126 -6.06 -2.07 -3.36
CA SER A 126 -6.40 -0.92 -2.52
C SER A 126 -5.15 -0.16 -2.05
N SER A 127 -4.08 -0.87 -1.69
CA SER A 127 -2.81 -0.29 -1.28
C SER A 127 -2.06 0.35 -2.46
N ALA A 128 -1.99 -0.33 -3.61
CA ALA A 128 -1.34 0.17 -4.82
C ALA A 128 -2.00 1.48 -5.31
N SER A 129 -3.34 1.54 -5.28
CA SER A 129 -4.08 2.73 -5.71
C SER A 129 -3.87 3.95 -4.80
N ARG A 130 -3.33 3.76 -3.58
CA ARG A 130 -3.00 4.86 -2.66
C ARG A 130 -1.68 5.57 -2.96
N GLU A 131 -0.93 5.08 -3.91
CA GLU A 131 0.38 5.66 -4.21
C GLU A 131 0.36 6.76 -5.27
N GLY A 132 -0.76 6.95 -5.98
CA GLY A 132 -0.83 7.86 -7.12
C GLY A 132 0.08 7.44 -8.28
N MET A 133 0.37 6.15 -8.37
CA MET A 133 1.29 5.53 -9.33
C MET A 133 0.63 4.38 -10.11
N MET A 134 -0.64 4.12 -9.86
CA MET A 134 -1.41 3.06 -10.47
C MET A 134 -2.35 3.62 -11.54
N ASP A 135 -2.54 2.90 -12.63
CA ASP A 135 -3.67 3.06 -13.54
C ASP A 135 -4.85 2.29 -12.96
N VAL A 136 -5.77 3.01 -12.34
CA VAL A 136 -6.87 2.38 -11.59
C VAL A 136 -7.94 1.77 -12.49
N ASP A 137 -8.05 2.19 -13.75
CA ASP A 137 -9.02 1.62 -14.70
C ASP A 137 -8.49 0.31 -15.31
N ASN A 138 -7.17 0.21 -15.51
CA ASN A 138 -6.50 -1.00 -16.01
C ASN A 138 -5.96 -1.91 -14.90
N GLU A 139 -6.09 -1.50 -13.64
CA GLU A 139 -5.68 -2.27 -12.46
C GLU A 139 -4.22 -2.72 -12.51
N CYS A 140 -3.33 -1.83 -12.89
CA CYS A 140 -1.91 -2.10 -13.00
C CYS A 140 -1.07 -0.87 -12.64
N TRP A 141 0.23 -1.05 -12.44
CA TRP A 141 1.14 0.07 -12.31
C TRP A 141 1.12 0.93 -13.58
N SER A 142 0.93 2.24 -13.43
CA SER A 142 0.94 3.18 -14.55
C SER A 142 2.34 3.29 -15.13
N LYS A 143 2.51 2.82 -16.37
CA LYS A 143 3.79 2.97 -17.07
C LYS A 143 4.19 4.44 -17.23
N GLU A 144 3.24 5.32 -17.54
CA GLU A 144 3.52 6.75 -17.73
C GLU A 144 4.03 7.42 -16.46
N MET A 145 3.37 7.18 -15.30
CA MET A 145 3.82 7.73 -14.03
C MET A 145 5.21 7.21 -13.63
N HIS A 146 5.50 5.94 -13.93
CA HIS A 146 6.80 5.34 -13.66
C HIS A 146 7.88 5.88 -14.60
N ASP A 147 7.59 6.04 -15.89
CA ASP A 147 8.51 6.63 -16.87
C ASP A 147 8.89 8.08 -16.49
N ILE A 148 7.93 8.90 -16.04
CA ILE A 148 8.18 10.28 -15.55
C ILE A 148 9.17 10.29 -14.40
N LEU A 149 9.07 9.34 -13.49
CA LEU A 149 9.98 9.22 -12.37
C LEU A 149 11.25 8.40 -12.69
N GLY A 150 11.31 7.74 -13.85
CA GLY A 150 12.40 6.84 -14.22
C GLY A 150 12.48 5.62 -13.32
N ILE A 151 11.35 5.10 -12.89
CA ILE A 151 11.24 3.87 -12.11
C ILE A 151 10.91 2.72 -13.05
N ASP A 152 11.75 1.69 -13.08
CA ASP A 152 11.43 0.46 -13.77
C ASP A 152 10.31 -0.29 -13.01
N LEU A 153 9.32 -0.82 -13.74
CA LEU A 153 8.20 -1.56 -13.14
C LEU A 153 8.64 -2.83 -12.39
N SER A 154 9.78 -3.39 -12.75
CA SER A 154 10.38 -4.51 -12.01
C SER A 154 10.81 -4.16 -10.59
N LYS A 155 10.96 -2.86 -10.29
CA LYS A 155 11.25 -2.33 -8.95
C LYS A 155 9.98 -2.06 -8.13
N ARG A 156 8.85 -2.67 -8.50
CA ARG A 156 7.57 -2.55 -7.80
C ARG A 156 7.05 -3.91 -7.36
N ALA A 157 6.32 -3.92 -6.25
CA ALA A 157 5.63 -5.12 -5.79
C ALA A 157 4.59 -5.59 -6.82
N LYS A 158 4.36 -6.88 -6.90
CA LYS A 158 3.34 -7.47 -7.78
C LYS A 158 1.95 -7.19 -7.24
N ILE A 159 1.08 -6.62 -8.08
CA ILE A 159 -0.31 -6.36 -7.70
C ILE A 159 -1.08 -7.68 -7.72
N VAL A 160 -1.66 -8.03 -6.58
CA VAL A 160 -2.59 -9.17 -6.42
C VAL A 160 -4.00 -8.63 -6.43
N LYS A 161 -4.82 -9.16 -7.33
CA LYS A 161 -6.22 -8.71 -7.52
C LYS A 161 -7.22 -9.53 -6.71
N GLU A 162 -6.87 -10.76 -6.36
CA GLU A 162 -7.74 -11.64 -5.61
C GLU A 162 -7.66 -11.38 -4.10
N PRO A 163 -8.76 -10.94 -3.46
CA PRO A 163 -8.79 -10.74 -2.01
C PRO A 163 -8.49 -12.04 -1.26
N GLY A 164 -7.70 -11.95 -0.21
CA GLY A 164 -7.37 -13.10 0.62
C GLY A 164 -6.49 -14.16 -0.05
N LYS A 165 -5.94 -13.91 -1.24
CA LYS A 165 -5.01 -14.83 -1.92
C LYS A 165 -3.85 -15.19 -1.01
N VAL A 166 -3.55 -16.48 -0.91
CA VAL A 166 -2.37 -16.97 -0.20
C VAL A 166 -1.12 -16.61 -1.01
N VAL A 167 -0.19 -15.90 -0.38
CA VAL A 167 1.06 -15.39 -0.97
C VAL A 167 2.32 -15.96 -0.31
N GLY A 168 2.15 -16.86 0.64
CA GLY A 168 3.23 -17.54 1.34
C GLY A 168 2.73 -18.26 2.58
N HIS A 169 3.65 -18.74 3.38
CA HIS A 169 3.34 -19.47 4.62
C HIS A 169 4.34 -19.09 5.71
N ILE A 170 3.87 -19.11 6.96
CA ILE A 170 4.71 -18.85 8.13
C ILE A 170 5.81 -19.91 8.22
N GLY A 171 7.06 -19.47 8.14
CA GLY A 171 8.23 -20.33 8.30
C GLY A 171 8.62 -20.52 9.78
N LYS A 172 9.57 -21.40 10.04
CA LYS A 172 10.02 -21.76 11.39
C LYS A 172 10.50 -20.56 12.20
N GLU A 173 11.32 -19.68 11.63
CA GLU A 173 11.87 -18.52 12.32
C GLU A 173 10.76 -17.54 12.77
N VAL A 174 9.82 -17.25 11.87
CA VAL A 174 8.67 -16.35 12.19
C VAL A 174 7.78 -17.00 13.23
N SER A 175 7.55 -18.31 13.13
CA SER A 175 6.78 -19.09 14.11
C SER A 175 7.37 -18.98 15.52
N GLU A 176 8.68 -19.19 15.67
CA GLU A 176 9.37 -19.09 16.97
C GLU A 176 9.24 -17.68 17.59
N LYS A 177 9.30 -16.63 16.75
CA LYS A 177 9.18 -15.24 17.19
C LYS A 177 7.75 -14.83 17.53
N SER A 178 6.78 -15.23 16.70
CA SER A 178 5.40 -14.75 16.77
C SER A 178 4.43 -15.66 17.52
N GLY A 179 4.74 -16.95 17.61
CA GLY A 179 3.82 -17.96 18.14
C GLY A 179 2.76 -18.43 17.13
N LEU A 180 2.81 -17.97 15.88
CA LEU A 180 1.98 -18.51 14.81
C LEU A 180 2.49 -19.91 14.41
N PRO A 181 1.62 -20.89 14.13
CA PRO A 181 2.05 -22.22 13.68
C PRO A 181 2.84 -22.16 12.37
N VAL A 182 3.83 -23.04 12.24
CA VAL A 182 4.53 -23.22 10.96
C VAL A 182 3.53 -23.69 9.91
N GLY A 183 3.58 -23.10 8.73
CA GLY A 183 2.66 -23.44 7.64
C GLY A 183 1.35 -22.65 7.64
N THR A 184 1.11 -21.80 8.64
CA THR A 184 -0.07 -20.90 8.60
C THR A 184 -0.03 -20.08 7.30
N PRO A 185 -1.10 -20.08 6.48
CA PRO A 185 -1.17 -19.31 5.25
C PRO A 185 -1.04 -17.81 5.51
N ILE A 186 -0.22 -17.14 4.70
CA ILE A 186 -0.14 -15.68 4.65
C ILE A 186 -1.03 -15.22 3.51
N CYS A 187 -2.09 -14.49 3.86
CA CYS A 187 -3.08 -14.01 2.91
C CYS A 187 -2.88 -12.53 2.60
N MET A 188 -3.21 -12.13 1.37
CA MET A 188 -3.30 -10.71 1.03
C MET A 188 -4.32 -10.05 1.94
N GLY A 189 -3.87 -8.98 2.58
CA GLY A 189 -4.74 -8.04 3.27
C GLY A 189 -5.08 -6.86 2.37
N ALA A 190 -5.36 -5.71 2.97
CA ALA A 190 -5.71 -4.51 2.24
C ALA A 190 -5.30 -3.24 3.01
N HIS A 191 -5.45 -2.09 2.34
CA HIS A 191 -5.33 -0.79 2.99
C HIS A 191 -6.31 -0.69 4.17
N ASP A 192 -5.88 -0.12 5.29
CA ASP A 192 -6.60 -0.11 6.56
C ASP A 192 -8.03 0.46 6.46
N GLN A 193 -8.20 1.55 5.72
CA GLN A 193 -9.53 2.15 5.52
C GLN A 193 -10.44 1.26 4.65
N ASN A 194 -9.90 0.52 3.68
CA ASN A 194 -10.67 -0.45 2.90
C ASN A 194 -11.09 -1.64 3.78
N CYS A 195 -10.17 -2.15 4.61
CA CYS A 195 -10.51 -3.17 5.60
C CYS A 195 -11.62 -2.71 6.56
N CYS A 196 -11.53 -1.46 7.02
CA CYS A 196 -12.55 -0.85 7.89
C CYS A 196 -13.91 -0.73 7.19
N THR A 197 -13.92 -0.28 5.94
CA THR A 197 -15.12 -0.13 5.12
C THR A 197 -15.78 -1.48 4.87
N PHE A 198 -15.00 -2.49 4.49
CA PHE A 198 -15.46 -3.87 4.32
C PHE A 198 -16.00 -4.46 5.63
N GLY A 199 -15.27 -4.30 6.74
CA GLY A 199 -15.69 -4.76 8.07
C GLY A 199 -16.98 -4.09 8.58
N ALA A 200 -17.29 -2.88 8.09
CA ALA A 200 -18.55 -2.20 8.34
C ALA A 200 -19.71 -2.67 7.43
N GLY A 201 -19.45 -3.63 6.54
CA GLY A 201 -20.46 -4.23 5.65
C GLY A 201 -20.72 -3.43 4.37
N ALA A 202 -19.86 -2.49 3.98
CA ALA A 202 -20.00 -1.77 2.71
C ALA A 202 -19.43 -2.62 1.57
N VAL A 203 -20.26 -3.44 0.98
CA VAL A 203 -19.92 -4.35 -0.12
C VAL A 203 -20.78 -4.12 -1.37
N ASP A 204 -21.93 -3.47 -1.23
CA ASP A 204 -22.87 -3.25 -2.33
C ASP A 204 -22.74 -1.84 -2.89
N ASP A 205 -22.96 -1.70 -4.22
CA ASP A 205 -23.00 -0.41 -4.92
C ASP A 205 -23.94 0.58 -4.22
N GLY A 206 -23.46 1.81 -4.05
CA GLY A 206 -24.17 2.89 -3.36
C GLY A 206 -24.09 2.84 -1.83
N THR A 207 -23.49 1.80 -1.23
CA THR A 207 -23.27 1.78 0.23
C THR A 207 -22.19 2.76 0.62
N ALA A 208 -22.45 3.55 1.66
CA ALA A 208 -21.50 4.54 2.18
C ALA A 208 -21.11 4.27 3.62
N VAL A 209 -19.83 4.46 3.94
CA VAL A 209 -19.28 4.39 5.29
C VAL A 209 -18.55 5.68 5.61
N LEU A 210 -18.91 6.28 6.74
CA LEU A 210 -18.21 7.44 7.29
C LEU A 210 -17.21 6.97 8.34
N VAL A 211 -15.93 7.13 8.05
CA VAL A 211 -14.85 6.88 8.99
C VAL A 211 -14.53 8.18 9.72
N MET A 212 -14.69 8.18 11.04
CA MET A 212 -14.40 9.32 11.91
C MET A 212 -13.24 9.00 12.83
N GLY A 213 -12.04 9.42 12.45
CA GLY A 213 -10.81 9.27 13.21
C GLY A 213 -10.00 10.57 13.16
N THR A 214 -8.68 10.48 13.26
CA THR A 214 -7.76 11.61 13.06
C THR A 214 -7.94 12.24 11.67
N PHE A 215 -8.22 11.41 10.69
CA PHE A 215 -8.64 11.81 9.35
C PHE A 215 -10.07 11.33 9.13
N GLY A 216 -10.97 12.28 8.83
CA GLY A 216 -12.35 11.98 8.48
C GLY A 216 -12.47 11.69 6.98
N SER A 217 -13.11 10.57 6.63
CA SER A 217 -13.33 10.21 5.23
C SER A 217 -14.69 9.52 5.04
N CYS A 218 -15.32 9.79 3.90
CA CYS A 218 -16.52 9.08 3.48
C CYS A 218 -16.18 8.20 2.29
N PHE A 219 -16.38 6.90 2.43
CA PHE A 219 -16.23 5.92 1.37
C PHE A 219 -17.60 5.58 0.81
N VAL A 220 -17.68 5.55 -0.50
CA VAL A 220 -18.87 5.09 -1.23
C VAL A 220 -18.43 3.97 -2.16
N VAL A 221 -19.06 2.82 -2.03
CA VAL A 221 -18.83 1.69 -2.95
C VAL A 221 -19.53 2.00 -4.27
N SER A 222 -18.85 1.76 -5.39
CA SER A 222 -19.40 1.95 -6.72
C SER A 222 -18.86 0.91 -7.68
N ASP A 223 -19.76 0.34 -8.50
CA ASP A 223 -19.42 -0.56 -9.60
C ASP A 223 -18.65 0.13 -10.73
N LYS A 224 -18.54 1.45 -10.67
CA LYS A 224 -17.92 2.28 -11.71
C LYS A 224 -16.84 3.17 -11.12
N SER A 225 -15.76 3.32 -11.85
CA SER A 225 -14.71 4.29 -11.58
C SER A 225 -15.23 5.71 -11.88
N ILE A 226 -15.67 6.43 -10.84
CA ILE A 226 -16.27 7.77 -10.98
C ILE A 226 -15.19 8.83 -10.79
N ARG A 227 -15.02 9.71 -11.80
CA ARG A 227 -14.13 10.87 -11.74
C ARG A 227 -14.95 12.14 -11.50
N ASP A 228 -14.53 12.93 -10.50
CA ASP A 228 -15.07 14.28 -10.32
C ASP A 228 -14.31 15.28 -11.19
N PRO A 229 -14.97 16.02 -12.11
CA PRO A 229 -14.30 17.02 -12.94
C PRO A 229 -13.55 18.12 -12.17
N LYS A 230 -13.84 18.28 -10.88
CA LYS A 230 -13.17 19.23 -9.98
C LYS A 230 -12.10 18.55 -9.12
N GLU A 231 -11.79 17.28 -9.38
CA GLU A 231 -10.76 16.50 -8.67
C GLU A 231 -10.92 16.47 -7.13
N ARG A 232 -12.18 16.48 -6.64
CA ARG A 232 -12.47 16.48 -5.19
C ARG A 232 -12.65 15.09 -4.59
N LEU A 233 -12.84 14.09 -5.44
CA LEU A 233 -12.98 12.68 -5.06
C LEU A 233 -11.68 11.94 -5.31
N VAL A 234 -11.42 10.97 -4.46
CA VAL A 234 -10.33 10.00 -4.62
C VAL A 234 -10.96 8.70 -5.10
N VAL A 235 -10.49 8.18 -6.22
CA VAL A 235 -10.94 6.89 -6.75
C VAL A 235 -9.95 5.82 -6.32
N LYS A 236 -10.45 4.82 -5.63
CA LYS A 236 -9.61 3.74 -5.09
C LYS A 236 -10.08 2.39 -5.58
N GLY A 237 -9.11 1.52 -5.78
CA GLY A 237 -9.41 0.13 -5.98
C GLY A 237 -10.04 -0.47 -4.73
N ASN A 238 -11.07 -1.27 -4.93
CA ASN A 238 -11.69 -2.10 -3.91
C ASN A 238 -11.96 -3.47 -4.52
N HIS A 239 -11.93 -4.50 -3.69
CA HIS A 239 -12.17 -5.88 -4.12
C HIS A 239 -13.53 -6.34 -3.65
#